data_20731e26d70013ff056654baacbd0107
#
_entry.id   20731e26d70013ff056654baacbd0107
#
_cell.length_a   1.000
_cell.length_b   1.000
_cell.length_c   1.000
_cell.angle_alpha   90.00
_cell.angle_beta   90.00
_cell.angle_gamma   90.00
#
_symmetry.space_group_name_H-M   'P 1'
#
loop_
_entity.id
_entity.type
_entity.pdbx_description
1 polymer ?
#
loop_
_entity_poly.entity_id
_entity_poly.type
_entity_poly.pdbx_seq_one_letter_code
_entity_poly.pdbx_strand_id
1 'polypeptide(L)'
;GGKGGLAFELACRYGVPVTVVDPRPVKLTARHRRSLARARAAGGNGARLPGQVLSEFPLPPEETARADGPWRRASLVVGMHPDQATDAIVAQGLLHRKPFAVVPCCVFPESNPHRVLEDDEKNRRSRGGGGGGG
;
A
#
# COMPACT_ATOMS: atom_id res chain seq x y z
N GLY A 1 4.21 0.02 2.97
CA GLY A 1 4.45 1.41 2.76
C GLY A 1 5.85 1.80 2.31
N GLY A 2 6.83 0.90 2.29
CA GLY A 2 8.19 1.19 1.85
C GLY A 2 8.83 2.36 2.62
N LYS A 3 9.57 3.22 1.91
CA LYS A 3 10.22 4.39 2.53
C LYS A 3 9.27 5.57 2.79
N GLY A 4 7.96 5.42 2.58
CA GLY A 4 6.96 6.45 2.82
C GLY A 4 7.02 7.67 1.86
N GLY A 5 7.72 7.55 0.73
CA GLY A 5 7.93 8.68 -0.19
C GLY A 5 6.64 9.30 -0.70
N LEU A 6 5.68 8.49 -1.16
CA LEU A 6 4.38 8.96 -1.62
C LEU A 6 3.60 9.64 -0.49
N ALA A 7 3.56 9.01 0.68
CA ALA A 7 2.86 9.56 1.85
C ALA A 7 3.43 10.93 2.25
N PHE A 8 4.75 11.05 2.20
CA PHE A 8 5.44 12.32 2.49
C PHE A 8 5.10 13.40 1.45
N GLU A 9 5.14 13.09 0.16
CA GLU A 9 4.80 14.04 -0.91
C GLU A 9 3.35 14.53 -0.76
N LEU A 10 2.40 13.63 -0.55
CA LEU A 10 1.00 13.99 -0.38
C LEU A 10 0.78 14.85 0.87
N ALA A 11 1.37 14.48 1.99
CA ALA A 11 1.16 15.20 3.24
C ALA A 11 1.92 16.53 3.30
N CYS A 12 3.17 16.57 2.82
CA CYS A 12 4.02 17.75 2.93
C CYS A 12 3.75 18.76 1.80
N ARG A 13 3.65 18.29 0.55
CA ARG A 13 3.54 19.18 -0.61
C ARG A 13 2.10 19.57 -0.91
N TYR A 14 1.17 18.63 -0.75
CA TYR A 14 -0.24 18.85 -1.09
C TYR A 14 -1.14 19.05 0.13
N GLY A 15 -0.61 18.95 1.34
CA GLY A 15 -1.37 19.12 2.58
C GLY A 15 -2.43 18.03 2.83
N VAL A 16 -2.41 16.93 2.07
CA VAL A 16 -3.36 15.83 2.20
C VAL A 16 -3.12 15.09 3.52
N PRO A 17 -4.14 14.86 4.36
CA PRO A 17 -4.00 14.01 5.52
C PRO A 17 -3.72 12.57 5.09
N VAL A 18 -2.56 12.04 5.45
CA VAL A 18 -2.14 10.67 5.12
C VAL A 18 -1.74 9.92 6.38
N THR A 19 -2.18 8.67 6.48
CA THR A 19 -1.71 7.73 7.49
C THR A 19 -1.05 6.54 6.80
N VAL A 20 0.18 6.24 7.17
CA VAL A 20 0.92 5.04 6.72
C VAL A 20 0.63 3.90 7.68
N VAL A 21 0.23 2.76 7.14
CA VAL A 21 0.14 1.50 7.87
C VAL A 21 1.30 0.63 7.41
N ASP A 22 2.25 0.38 8.29
CA ASP A 22 3.42 -0.47 8.03
C ASP A 22 3.99 -0.91 9.40
N PRO A 23 4.40 -2.17 9.58
CA PRO A 23 4.99 -2.63 10.84
C PRO A 23 6.34 -1.97 11.12
N ARG A 24 6.97 -1.39 10.11
CA ARG A 24 8.26 -0.71 10.23
C ARG A 24 8.06 0.81 10.27
N PRO A 25 8.76 1.52 11.18
CA PRO A 25 8.66 2.97 11.27
C PRO A 25 9.20 3.67 10.01
N VAL A 26 8.46 4.66 9.52
CA VAL A 26 8.91 5.52 8.44
C VAL A 26 10.04 6.43 8.94
N LYS A 27 11.21 6.28 8.35
CA LYS A 27 12.38 7.10 8.69
C LYS A 27 12.39 8.40 7.90
N LEU A 28 12.26 9.51 8.60
CA LEU A 28 12.39 10.84 8.00
C LEU A 28 13.85 11.15 7.66
N THR A 29 14.15 11.29 6.38
CA THR A 29 15.46 11.70 5.89
C THR A 29 15.67 13.21 6.08
N ALA A 30 16.92 13.67 6.02
CA ALA A 30 17.24 15.10 6.03
C ALA A 30 16.56 15.85 4.85
N ARG A 31 16.39 15.18 3.70
CA ARG A 31 15.65 15.73 2.56
C ARG A 31 14.18 15.98 2.93
N HIS A 32 13.52 15.04 3.59
CA HIS A 32 12.13 15.18 4.04
C HIS A 32 11.96 16.38 4.99
N ARG A 33 12.85 16.52 5.97
CA ARG A 33 12.81 17.63 6.93
C ARG A 33 13.00 18.99 6.25
N ARG A 34 13.94 19.09 5.30
CA ARG A 34 14.15 20.32 4.51
C ARG A 34 12.95 20.67 3.65
N SER A 35 12.33 19.69 2.99
CA SER A 35 11.13 19.90 2.18
C SER A 35 9.96 20.40 3.02
N LEU A 36 9.75 19.82 4.22
CA LEU A 36 8.71 20.28 5.15
C LEU A 36 8.96 21.72 5.61
N ALA A 37 10.21 22.05 5.98
CA ALA A 37 10.56 23.40 6.39
C ALA A 37 10.31 24.42 5.26
N ARG A 38 10.69 24.10 4.02
CA ARG A 38 10.42 24.95 2.85
C ARG A 38 8.94 25.13 2.59
N ALA A 39 8.16 24.05 2.64
CA ALA A 39 6.72 24.10 2.43
C ALA A 39 6.01 24.99 3.47
N ARG A 40 6.41 24.91 4.72
CA ARG A 40 5.91 25.78 5.81
C ARG A 40 6.31 27.23 5.62
N ALA A 41 7.57 27.51 5.26
CA ALA A 41 8.06 28.86 5.01
C ALA A 41 7.37 29.52 3.81
N ALA A 42 6.95 28.76 2.81
CA ALA A 42 6.19 29.23 1.66
C ALA A 42 4.69 29.47 1.94
N GLY A 43 4.27 29.49 3.20
CA GLY A 43 2.87 29.73 3.58
C GLY A 43 1.95 28.51 3.39
N GLY A 44 2.51 27.33 3.23
CA GLY A 44 1.78 26.08 3.13
C GLY A 44 1.15 25.66 4.45
N ASN A 45 0.03 26.30 4.84
CA ASN A 45 -0.69 26.02 6.09
C ASN A 45 -1.16 24.55 6.24
N GLY A 46 -1.14 23.78 5.15
CA GLY A 46 -1.46 22.36 5.13
C GLY A 46 -0.25 21.42 5.26
N ALA A 47 0.98 21.93 5.15
CA ALA A 47 2.18 21.08 5.17
C ALA A 47 2.36 20.37 6.51
N ARG A 48 2.24 19.05 6.49
CA ARG A 48 2.29 18.17 7.67
C ARG A 48 3.09 16.91 7.41
N LEU A 49 3.47 16.23 8.46
CA LEU A 49 3.99 14.88 8.35
C LEU A 49 2.84 13.88 8.23
N PRO A 50 3.04 12.76 7.50
CA PRO A 50 2.08 11.65 7.53
C PRO A 50 1.99 11.08 8.95
N GLY A 51 0.78 10.73 9.38
CA GLY A 51 0.57 9.88 10.54
C GLY A 51 1.08 8.46 10.28
N GLN A 52 1.29 7.69 11.33
CA GLN A 52 1.70 6.30 11.20
C GLN A 52 0.99 5.39 12.20
N VAL A 53 0.61 4.22 11.72
CA VAL A 53 0.17 3.07 12.52
C VAL A 53 1.18 1.95 12.30
N LEU A 54 1.84 1.53 13.37
CA LEU A 54 2.80 0.43 13.35
C LEU A 54 2.04 -0.91 13.45
N SER A 55 1.55 -1.37 12.32
CA SER A 55 0.78 -2.61 12.20
C SER A 55 0.94 -3.19 10.81
N GLU A 56 0.73 -4.47 10.70
CA GLU A 56 0.47 -5.11 9.42
C GLU A 56 -0.89 -4.68 8.86
N PHE A 57 -1.10 -4.87 7.57
CA PHE A 57 -2.40 -4.68 6.93
C PHE A 57 -2.97 -6.05 6.53
N PRO A 58 -4.26 -6.35 6.79
CA PRO A 58 -5.29 -5.45 7.29
C PRO A 58 -5.12 -5.09 8.77
N LEU A 59 -5.65 -3.93 9.14
CA LEU A 59 -5.68 -3.52 10.54
C LEU A 59 -6.54 -4.49 11.37
N PRO A 60 -6.20 -4.70 12.65
CA PRO A 60 -7.02 -5.50 13.55
C PRO A 60 -8.48 -5.01 13.59
N PRO A 61 -9.45 -5.91 13.84
CA PRO A 61 -10.88 -5.55 13.85
C PRO A 61 -11.22 -4.37 14.77
N GLU A 62 -10.61 -4.30 15.94
CA GLU A 62 -10.79 -3.21 16.91
C GLU A 62 -10.32 -1.85 16.34
N GLU A 63 -9.20 -1.80 15.63
CA GLU A 63 -8.71 -0.59 14.98
C GLU A 63 -9.54 -0.22 13.73
N THR A 64 -10.05 -1.21 13.02
CA THR A 64 -10.95 -1.01 11.88
C THR A 64 -12.30 -0.47 12.31
N ALA A 65 -12.80 -0.90 13.47
CA ALA A 65 -14.08 -0.49 14.04
C ALA A 65 -14.06 0.90 14.70
N ARG A 66 -12.88 1.41 15.09
CA ARG A 66 -12.76 2.72 15.76
C ARG A 66 -13.34 3.84 14.90
N ALA A 67 -14.30 4.57 15.43
CA ALA A 67 -15.00 5.66 14.72
C ALA A 67 -14.04 6.78 14.28
N ASP A 68 -13.05 7.09 15.13
CA ASP A 68 -12.00 8.10 14.90
C ASP A 68 -10.71 7.50 14.33
N GLY A 69 -10.70 6.20 14.07
CA GLY A 69 -9.55 5.47 13.58
C GLY A 69 -9.17 5.83 12.13
N PRO A 70 -7.91 5.56 11.75
CA PRO A 70 -7.39 5.88 10.41
C PRO A 70 -8.19 5.21 9.29
N TRP A 71 -8.66 3.98 9.52
CA TRP A 71 -9.47 3.26 8.55
C TRP A 71 -10.80 3.97 8.24
N ARG A 72 -11.52 4.36 9.29
CA ARG A 72 -12.84 5.03 9.13
C ARG A 72 -12.71 6.39 8.49
N ARG A 73 -11.66 7.14 8.81
CA ARG A 73 -11.38 8.47 8.27
C ARG A 73 -10.79 8.46 6.86
N ALA A 74 -10.24 7.36 6.40
CA ALA A 74 -9.66 7.26 5.06
C ALA A 74 -10.74 7.33 3.98
N SER A 75 -10.59 8.24 3.04
CA SER A 75 -11.42 8.35 1.83
C SER A 75 -10.89 7.47 0.69
N LEU A 76 -9.61 7.11 0.74
CA LEU A 76 -8.93 6.31 -0.28
C LEU A 76 -7.85 5.46 0.40
N VAL A 77 -7.72 4.22 -0.04
CA VAL A 77 -6.63 3.32 0.37
C VAL A 77 -5.64 3.19 -0.79
N VAL A 78 -4.35 3.39 -0.54
CA VAL A 78 -3.32 3.29 -1.58
C VAL A 78 -2.25 2.27 -1.19
N GLY A 79 -2.06 1.28 -2.05
CA GLY A 79 -0.99 0.30 -1.94
C GLY A 79 0.08 0.52 -3.02
N MET A 80 1.24 1.05 -2.62
CA MET A 80 2.41 1.18 -3.50
C MET A 80 3.38 0.03 -3.22
N HIS A 81 3.43 -0.93 -4.12
CA HIS A 81 4.22 -2.16 -3.96
C HIS A 81 3.95 -2.83 -2.61
N PRO A 82 2.67 -3.15 -2.31
CA PRO A 82 2.28 -3.60 -0.97
C PRO A 82 2.59 -5.07 -0.70
N ASP A 83 3.27 -5.75 -1.62
CA ASP A 83 3.69 -7.15 -1.51
C ASP A 83 2.49 -8.05 -1.10
N GLN A 84 2.58 -8.69 0.07
CA GLN A 84 1.54 -9.59 0.60
C GLN A 84 0.23 -8.87 0.98
N ALA A 85 0.26 -7.55 1.23
CA ALA A 85 -0.94 -6.80 1.58
C ALA A 85 -1.84 -6.48 0.36
N THR A 86 -1.44 -6.81 -0.87
CA THR A 86 -2.22 -6.52 -2.09
C THR A 86 -3.66 -7.06 -1.99
N ASP A 87 -3.81 -8.34 -1.70
CA ASP A 87 -5.13 -8.99 -1.64
C ASP A 87 -5.98 -8.46 -0.50
N ALA A 88 -5.34 -8.17 0.64
CA ALA A 88 -6.01 -7.58 1.79
C ALA A 88 -6.54 -6.18 1.49
N ILE A 89 -5.80 -5.34 0.74
CA ILE A 89 -6.26 -4.01 0.33
C ILE A 89 -7.50 -4.12 -0.55
N VAL A 90 -7.48 -5.00 -1.55
CA VAL A 90 -8.61 -5.24 -2.44
C VAL A 90 -9.83 -5.75 -1.66
N ALA A 91 -9.64 -6.80 -0.86
CA ALA A 91 -10.72 -7.41 -0.07
C ALA A 91 -11.35 -6.41 0.91
N GLN A 92 -10.54 -5.67 1.66
CA GLN A 92 -11.04 -4.67 2.62
C GLN A 92 -11.69 -3.47 1.90
N GLY A 93 -11.13 -3.05 0.78
CA GLY A 93 -11.73 -1.99 -0.06
C GLY A 93 -13.13 -2.36 -0.54
N LEU A 94 -13.30 -3.57 -1.07
CA LEU A 94 -14.60 -4.08 -1.52
C LEU A 94 -15.57 -4.28 -0.36
N LEU A 95 -15.13 -4.92 0.72
CA LEU A 95 -15.96 -5.19 1.91
C LEU A 95 -16.53 -3.90 2.51
N HIS A 96 -15.71 -2.87 2.61
CA HIS A 96 -16.08 -1.59 3.24
C HIS A 96 -16.49 -0.51 2.23
N ARG A 97 -16.61 -0.86 0.94
CA ARG A 97 -16.94 0.08 -0.15
C ARG A 97 -16.05 1.32 -0.16
N LYS A 98 -14.76 1.13 0.11
CA LYS A 98 -13.76 2.20 0.06
C LYS A 98 -13.04 2.19 -1.28
N PRO A 99 -12.89 3.36 -1.93
CA PRO A 99 -12.00 3.47 -3.08
C PRO A 99 -10.59 3.02 -2.73
N PHE A 100 -9.95 2.30 -3.64
CA PHE A 100 -8.56 1.89 -3.48
C PHE A 100 -7.79 1.97 -4.80
N ALA A 101 -6.49 2.16 -4.68
CA ALA A 101 -5.55 2.09 -5.79
C ALA A 101 -4.36 1.22 -5.38
N VAL A 102 -4.00 0.25 -6.21
CA VAL A 102 -2.88 -0.66 -5.94
C VAL A 102 -1.95 -0.69 -7.13
N VAL A 103 -0.67 -0.47 -6.86
CA VAL A 103 0.42 -0.72 -7.81
C VAL A 103 1.18 -1.94 -7.32
N PRO A 104 0.90 -3.14 -7.87
CA PRO A 104 1.57 -4.36 -7.45
C PRO A 104 3.06 -4.32 -7.84
N CYS A 105 3.90 -4.98 -7.05
CA CYS A 105 5.33 -5.09 -7.34
C CYS A 105 5.63 -6.32 -8.21
N CYS A 106 5.37 -7.50 -7.64
CA CYS A 106 5.62 -8.79 -8.27
C CYS A 106 4.49 -9.75 -7.93
N VAL A 107 4.29 -10.75 -8.79
CA VAL A 107 3.25 -11.77 -8.57
C VAL A 107 3.66 -12.73 -7.45
N PHE A 108 4.97 -12.95 -7.25
CA PHE A 108 5.52 -13.96 -6.31
C PHE A 108 4.75 -15.28 -6.39
N PRO A 109 4.82 -16.02 -7.52
CA PRO A 109 3.96 -17.18 -7.76
C PRO A 109 4.11 -18.28 -6.72
N GLU A 110 5.29 -18.42 -6.11
CA GLU A 110 5.55 -19.38 -5.03
C GLU A 110 4.77 -19.03 -3.75
N SER A 111 4.63 -17.75 -3.44
CA SER A 111 3.90 -17.25 -2.26
C SER A 111 2.41 -17.01 -2.53
N ASN A 112 2.03 -16.89 -3.81
CA ASN A 112 0.67 -16.57 -4.24
C ASN A 112 0.26 -17.45 -5.43
N PRO A 113 0.13 -18.77 -5.25
CA PRO A 113 -0.18 -19.69 -6.35
C PRO A 113 -1.54 -19.43 -6.99
N HIS A 114 -2.44 -18.74 -6.30
CA HIS A 114 -3.77 -18.37 -6.79
C HIS A 114 -3.77 -17.16 -7.73
N ARG A 115 -2.64 -16.44 -7.85
CA ARG A 115 -2.49 -15.25 -8.75
C ARG A 115 -1.96 -15.63 -10.13
N VAL A 116 -2.25 -16.80 -10.61
CA VAL A 116 -1.85 -17.25 -11.95
C VAL A 116 -2.89 -16.75 -12.97
N LEU A 117 -2.44 -16.12 -14.05
CA LEU A 117 -3.33 -15.78 -15.16
C LEU A 117 -3.71 -17.06 -15.92
N GLU A 118 -4.95 -17.17 -16.39
CA GLU A 118 -5.45 -18.34 -17.13
C GLU A 118 -4.57 -18.70 -18.34
N ASP A 119 -3.94 -17.70 -18.98
CA ASP A 119 -3.03 -17.91 -20.09
C ASP A 119 -1.72 -18.61 -19.71
N ASP A 120 -1.24 -18.41 -18.48
CA ASP A 120 -0.06 -19.11 -17.96
C ASP A 120 -0.34 -20.59 -17.70
N GLU A 121 -1.56 -20.93 -17.32
CA GLU A 121 -1.97 -22.31 -17.13
C GLU A 121 -2.02 -23.08 -18.46
N LYS A 122 -2.53 -22.46 -19.52
CA LYS A 122 -2.52 -23.04 -20.87
C LYS A 122 -1.09 -23.25 -21.41
N ASN A 123 -0.19 -22.28 -21.15
CA ASN A 123 1.20 -22.36 -21.58
C ASN A 123 2.01 -23.40 -20.79
N ARG A 124 1.69 -23.64 -19.51
CA ARG A 124 2.28 -24.73 -18.72
C ARG A 124 1.87 -26.11 -19.23
N ARG A 125 0.60 -26.29 -19.60
CA ARG A 125 0.07 -27.57 -20.13
C ARG A 125 0.69 -27.89 -21.50
N SER A 126 0.96 -26.90 -22.34
CA SER A 126 1.59 -27.11 -23.64
C SER A 126 3.09 -27.44 -23.56
N ARG A 127 3.79 -27.04 -22.51
CA ARG A 127 5.22 -27.34 -22.28
C ARG A 127 5.47 -28.66 -21.54
N GLY A 128 4.48 -29.20 -20.84
CA GLY A 128 4.59 -30.46 -20.10
C GLY A 128 4.31 -31.74 -20.91
N GLY A 129 3.93 -31.65 -22.18
CA GLY A 129 3.54 -32.76 -23.02
C GLY A 129 4.64 -33.37 -23.92
N GLY A 130 5.90 -32.99 -23.73
CA GLY A 130 7.02 -33.44 -24.60
C GLY A 130 8.10 -34.21 -23.84
N GLY A 131 7.81 -35.44 -23.37
CA GLY A 131 8.84 -36.24 -22.72
C GLY A 131 8.41 -37.65 -22.44
N GLY A 132 8.32 -38.48 -23.48
CA GLY A 132 8.08 -39.91 -23.28
C GLY A 132 7.97 -40.65 -24.60
N GLY A 133 9.12 -41.08 -25.11
CA GLY A 133 9.12 -41.95 -26.27
C GLY A 133 10.52 -42.17 -26.84
N GLY A 134 11.17 -43.25 -26.45
CA GLY A 134 12.42 -43.71 -27.03
C GLY A 134 13.13 -44.67 -26.12
#